data_01f92b230b3e0fa4cef843e4da4735c2
#
_entry.id   01f92b230b3e0fa4cef843e4da4735c2
#
_cell.length_a   1.000
_cell.length_b   1.000
_cell.length_c   1.000
_cell.angle_alpha   90.00
_cell.angle_beta   90.00
_cell.angle_gamma   90.00
#
_symmetry.space_group_name_H-M   'P 1'
#
loop_
_entity.id
_entity.type
_entity.pdbx_description
1 polymer ?
#
loop_
_entity_poly.entity_id
_entity_poly.type
_entity_poly.pdbx_seq_one_letter_code
_entity_poly.pdbx_strand_id
1 'polypeptide(L)'
;VFVGGVAEGATPPLHRDDACAAYREAAARKSDLDRTDLSREKSGVFTGSHVIHPLTGKPVPVWVADYVLATYGTGAIMAVPAHDDRDFEFATTFGIDVVRVVEPVDGATAGDALFTGRGRAIASGPYTGLDTAAFIAKVSADLTAAGLGRRPR
;
A
#
# COMPACT_ATOMS: atom_id res chain seq x y z
N VAL A 1 -4.40 1.86 -1.96
CA VAL A 1 -3.38 2.72 -2.56
C VAL A 1 -2.25 1.85 -3.07
N PHE A 2 -1.79 2.11 -4.27
CA PHE A 2 -0.57 1.50 -4.80
C PHE A 2 0.54 2.54 -4.75
N VAL A 3 1.61 2.26 -4.03
CA VAL A 3 2.73 3.18 -3.87
C VAL A 3 3.99 2.52 -4.43
N GLY A 4 4.61 3.16 -5.41
CA GLY A 4 5.87 2.71 -6.00
C GLY A 4 7.07 3.38 -5.35
N GLY A 5 8.10 2.60 -5.05
CA GLY A 5 9.40 3.13 -4.65
C GLY A 5 10.12 3.82 -5.81
N VAL A 6 11.06 4.68 -5.48
CA VAL A 6 11.90 5.36 -6.48
C VAL A 6 13.01 4.39 -6.91
N ALA A 7 12.78 3.62 -7.98
CA ALA A 7 13.81 2.77 -8.58
C ALA A 7 14.51 3.51 -9.72
N GLU A 8 15.85 3.41 -9.78
CA GLU A 8 16.59 3.84 -10.97
C GLU A 8 16.22 2.94 -12.17
N GLY A 9 15.77 3.56 -13.26
CA GLY A 9 15.56 2.88 -14.54
C GLY A 9 14.16 2.32 -14.83
N ALA A 10 13.22 2.31 -13.89
CA ALA A 10 11.85 1.96 -14.18
C ALA A 10 11.04 3.19 -14.61
N THR A 11 10.67 3.26 -15.87
CA THR A 11 9.78 4.31 -16.40
C THR A 11 8.40 3.70 -16.64
N PRO A 12 7.44 3.82 -15.71
CA PRO A 12 6.04 3.62 -16.06
C PRO A 12 5.57 4.82 -16.91
N PRO A 13 4.59 4.66 -17.79
CA PRO A 13 3.97 5.79 -18.50
C PRO A 13 3.25 6.67 -17.47
N LEU A 14 3.86 7.79 -17.12
CA LEU A 14 3.37 8.72 -16.11
C LEU A 14 2.68 9.90 -16.80
N HIS A 15 1.39 10.07 -16.58
CA HIS A 15 0.59 11.19 -17.10
C HIS A 15 0.95 12.56 -16.47
N ARG A 16 1.87 12.59 -15.50
CA ARG A 16 2.42 13.81 -14.85
C ARG A 16 3.94 13.73 -14.80
N ASP A 17 4.54 13.58 -15.94
CA ASP A 17 5.97 13.29 -16.10
C ASP A 17 6.87 14.29 -15.36
N ASP A 18 6.62 15.59 -15.51
CA ASP A 18 7.48 16.63 -14.90
C ASP A 18 7.46 16.61 -13.37
N ALA A 19 6.28 16.49 -12.75
CA ALA A 19 6.17 16.48 -11.30
C ALA A 19 6.77 15.19 -10.69
N CYS A 20 6.56 14.06 -11.35
CA CYS A 20 7.13 12.79 -10.95
C CYS A 20 8.65 12.74 -11.14
N ALA A 21 9.17 13.31 -12.23
CA ALA A 21 10.59 13.42 -12.50
C ALA A 21 11.28 14.31 -11.44
N ALA A 22 10.75 15.49 -11.18
CA ALA A 22 11.27 16.39 -10.15
C ALA A 22 11.25 15.75 -8.75
N TYR A 23 10.17 15.04 -8.40
CA TYR A 23 10.07 14.33 -7.14
C TYR A 23 11.11 13.21 -7.03
N ARG A 24 11.30 12.42 -8.10
CA ARG A 24 12.31 11.34 -8.13
C ARG A 24 13.73 11.88 -7.93
N GLU A 25 14.07 12.99 -8.60
CA GLU A 25 15.38 13.64 -8.42
C GLU A 25 15.58 14.12 -6.97
N ALA A 26 14.55 14.72 -6.37
CA ALA A 26 14.61 15.15 -4.98
C ALA A 26 14.75 13.96 -4.01
N ALA A 27 14.00 12.89 -4.23
CA ALA A 27 14.04 11.69 -3.42
C ALA A 27 15.36 10.91 -3.56
N ALA A 28 15.98 10.91 -4.75
CA ALA A 28 17.29 10.25 -4.97
C ALA A 28 18.43 10.86 -4.15
N ARG A 29 18.28 12.12 -3.70
CA ARG A 29 19.26 12.80 -2.85
C ARG A 29 19.13 12.44 -1.36
N LYS A 30 18.06 11.74 -0.95
CA LYS A 30 17.81 11.30 0.42
C LYS A 30 18.49 9.96 0.66
N SER A 31 19.12 9.80 1.84
CA SER A 31 19.63 8.49 2.29
C SER A 31 18.50 7.54 2.66
N ASP A 32 18.78 6.24 2.72
CA ASP A 32 17.78 5.25 3.18
C ASP A 32 17.37 5.49 4.64
N LEU A 33 18.29 6.02 5.46
CA LEU A 33 17.99 6.42 6.84
C LEU A 33 16.98 7.58 6.87
N ASP A 34 17.16 8.58 6.00
CA ASP A 34 16.21 9.69 5.88
C ASP A 34 14.82 9.25 5.43
N ARG A 35 14.74 8.20 4.61
CA ARG A 35 13.47 7.66 4.08
C ARG A 35 12.71 6.81 5.10
N THR A 36 13.43 6.17 6.03
CA THR A 36 12.84 5.31 7.07
C THR A 36 12.53 6.04 8.36
N ASP A 37 12.91 7.31 8.49
CA ASP A 37 12.64 8.12 9.67
C ASP A 37 11.14 8.41 9.80
N LEU A 38 10.50 7.81 10.79
CA LEU A 38 9.07 7.97 11.09
C LEU A 38 8.72 9.38 11.59
N SER A 39 9.70 10.16 12.06
CA SER A 39 9.49 11.51 12.56
C SER A 39 9.36 12.56 11.46
N ARG A 40 9.66 12.20 10.22
CA ARG A 40 9.59 13.13 9.08
C ARG A 40 8.22 13.15 8.44
N GLU A 41 7.82 14.32 8.00
CA GLU A 41 6.62 14.53 7.21
C GLU A 41 6.64 13.67 5.94
N LYS A 42 5.55 12.94 5.70
CA LYS A 42 5.41 12.07 4.52
C LYS A 42 5.37 12.90 3.25
N SER A 43 6.14 12.50 2.27
CA SER A 43 6.17 13.14 0.96
C SER A 43 5.84 12.14 -0.16
N GLY A 44 5.22 12.64 -1.22
CA GLY A 44 4.85 11.83 -2.38
C GLY A 44 4.17 12.66 -3.46
N VAL A 45 4.03 12.05 -4.64
CA VAL A 45 3.34 12.66 -5.77
C VAL A 45 2.38 11.66 -6.41
N PHE A 46 1.15 12.12 -6.67
CA PHE A 46 0.18 11.33 -7.43
C PHE A 46 0.56 11.29 -8.91
N THR A 47 0.65 10.10 -9.48
CA THR A 47 1.07 9.91 -10.88
C THR A 47 -0.03 10.28 -11.89
N GLY A 48 -1.27 10.46 -11.46
CA GLY A 48 -2.44 10.59 -12.34
C GLY A 48 -3.00 9.25 -12.81
N SER A 49 -2.30 8.15 -12.54
CA SER A 49 -2.67 6.81 -12.98
C SER A 49 -3.32 5.99 -11.87
N HIS A 50 -4.05 4.95 -12.29
CA HIS A 50 -4.66 3.97 -11.40
C HIS A 50 -4.34 2.55 -11.88
N VAL A 51 -4.30 1.62 -10.96
CA VAL A 51 -4.26 0.17 -11.25
C VAL A 51 -5.58 -0.46 -10.79
N ILE A 52 -5.95 -1.57 -11.40
CA ILE A 52 -7.16 -2.30 -11.01
C ILE A 52 -6.81 -3.26 -9.87
N HIS A 53 -7.48 -3.10 -8.74
CA HIS A 53 -7.32 -4.01 -7.60
C HIS A 53 -7.77 -5.42 -7.97
N PRO A 54 -6.90 -6.45 -7.85
CA PRO A 54 -7.16 -7.77 -8.41
C PRO A 54 -8.35 -8.52 -7.79
N LEU A 55 -8.73 -8.19 -6.54
CA LEU A 55 -9.85 -8.86 -5.87
C LEU A 55 -11.16 -8.08 -5.95
N THR A 56 -11.12 -6.76 -6.09
CA THR A 56 -12.32 -5.92 -6.04
C THR A 56 -12.72 -5.34 -7.40
N GLY A 57 -11.80 -5.35 -8.38
CA GLY A 57 -11.98 -4.71 -9.68
C GLY A 57 -12.02 -3.17 -9.62
N LYS A 58 -11.81 -2.58 -8.46
CA LYS A 58 -11.85 -1.11 -8.28
C LYS A 58 -10.52 -0.46 -8.66
N PRO A 59 -10.53 0.77 -9.21
CA PRO A 59 -9.31 1.52 -9.44
C PRO A 59 -8.66 1.93 -8.12
N VAL A 60 -7.34 1.78 -8.04
CA VAL A 60 -6.49 2.15 -6.91
C VAL A 60 -5.47 3.17 -7.40
N PRO A 61 -5.34 4.36 -6.78
CA PRO A 61 -4.43 5.39 -7.25
C PRO A 61 -2.97 4.97 -7.08
N VAL A 62 -2.15 5.35 -8.05
CA VAL A 62 -0.70 5.10 -8.04
C VAL A 62 0.05 6.36 -7.63
N TRP A 63 0.87 6.24 -6.60
CA TRP A 63 1.70 7.31 -6.06
C TRP A 63 3.18 6.94 -6.15
N VAL A 64 4.04 7.93 -6.21
CA VAL A 64 5.48 7.80 -5.96
C VAL A 64 5.77 8.43 -4.62
N ALA A 65 6.39 7.67 -3.72
CA ALA A 65 6.71 8.12 -2.36
C ALA A 65 8.09 7.63 -1.92
N ASP A 66 8.78 8.43 -1.15
CA ASP A 66 10.16 8.16 -0.74
C ASP A 66 10.28 7.18 0.42
N TYR A 67 9.22 6.99 1.22
CA TYR A 67 9.22 6.01 2.31
C TYR A 67 9.12 4.56 1.81
N VAL A 68 8.79 4.34 0.52
CA VAL A 68 8.80 3.02 -0.11
C VAL A 68 10.19 2.74 -0.65
N LEU A 69 10.84 1.74 -0.07
CA LEU A 69 12.20 1.38 -0.47
C LEU A 69 12.20 0.62 -1.81
N ALA A 70 12.93 1.13 -2.79
CA ALA A 70 13.09 0.50 -4.11
C ALA A 70 13.76 -0.89 -4.05
N THR A 71 14.54 -1.14 -2.99
CA THR A 71 15.23 -2.40 -2.73
C THR A 71 14.34 -3.47 -2.10
N TYR A 72 13.13 -3.12 -1.65
CA TYR A 72 12.21 -4.07 -1.04
C TYR A 72 11.28 -4.68 -2.11
N GLY A 73 11.39 -5.99 -2.31
CA GLY A 73 10.58 -6.73 -3.28
C GLY A 73 10.81 -6.25 -4.72
N THR A 74 9.79 -5.69 -5.34
CA THR A 74 9.83 -5.13 -6.71
C THR A 74 10.02 -3.61 -6.72
N GLY A 75 10.17 -2.99 -5.56
CA GLY A 75 10.13 -1.52 -5.41
C GLY A 75 8.74 -0.92 -5.50
N ALA A 76 7.71 -1.75 -5.52
CA ALA A 76 6.31 -1.32 -5.50
C ALA A 76 5.54 -2.11 -4.43
N ILE A 77 4.69 -1.43 -3.67
CA ILE A 77 3.84 -2.01 -2.63
C ILE A 77 2.38 -1.70 -2.88
N MET A 78 1.49 -2.54 -2.36
CA MET A 78 0.09 -2.18 -2.15
C MET A 78 -0.03 -1.66 -0.72
N ALA A 79 -0.21 -0.37 -0.55
CA ALA A 79 -0.38 0.25 0.76
C ALA A 79 -1.69 -0.20 1.42
N VAL A 80 -1.65 -0.32 2.74
CA VAL A 80 -2.77 -0.77 3.59
C VAL A 80 -3.06 0.25 4.71
N PRO A 81 -3.57 1.44 4.40
CA PRO A 81 -3.63 2.57 5.34
C PRO A 81 -4.36 2.29 6.66
N ALA A 82 -5.33 1.40 6.68
CA ALA A 82 -6.02 1.05 7.91
C ALA A 82 -5.24 0.06 8.80
N HIS A 83 -4.10 -0.48 8.32
CA HIS A 83 -3.40 -1.60 8.96
C HIS A 83 -1.87 -1.47 8.97
N ASP A 84 -1.32 -0.31 8.58
CA ASP A 84 0.10 0.06 8.68
C ASP A 84 0.24 1.53 9.04
N ASP A 85 1.05 1.84 10.04
CA ASP A 85 1.21 3.20 10.60
C ASP A 85 1.72 4.19 9.54
N ARG A 86 2.70 3.79 8.72
CA ARG A 86 3.30 4.66 7.69
C ARG A 86 2.33 4.94 6.56
N ASP A 87 1.60 3.92 6.16
CA ASP A 87 0.57 4.04 5.13
C ASP A 87 -0.60 4.90 5.62
N PHE A 88 -0.95 4.79 6.92
CA PHE A 88 -1.98 5.61 7.55
C PHE A 88 -1.60 7.08 7.56
N GLU A 89 -0.37 7.40 8.00
CA GLU A 89 0.15 8.77 7.98
C GLU A 89 0.17 9.36 6.56
N PHE A 90 0.63 8.55 5.58
CA PHE A 90 0.63 8.95 4.19
C PHE A 90 -0.79 9.25 3.68
N ALA A 91 -1.72 8.32 3.91
CA ALA A 91 -3.12 8.48 3.48
C ALA A 91 -3.77 9.72 4.11
N THR A 92 -3.51 9.97 5.40
CA THR A 92 -4.01 11.14 6.11
C THR A 92 -3.44 12.44 5.53
N THR A 93 -2.14 12.47 5.28
CA THR A 93 -1.44 13.65 4.72
C THR A 93 -1.98 14.03 3.33
N PHE A 94 -2.30 13.04 2.51
CA PHE A 94 -2.73 13.26 1.11
C PHE A 94 -4.25 13.12 0.90
N GLY A 95 -5.05 12.99 1.95
CA GLY A 95 -6.50 12.89 1.87
C GLY A 95 -6.98 11.65 1.11
N ILE A 96 -6.25 10.54 1.25
CA ILE A 96 -6.60 9.25 0.63
C ILE A 96 -7.54 8.50 1.57
N ASP A 97 -8.59 7.89 1.01
CA ASP A 97 -9.55 7.13 1.78
C ASP A 97 -8.91 5.96 2.53
N VAL A 98 -9.21 5.86 3.83
CA VAL A 98 -8.79 4.76 4.70
C VAL A 98 -9.94 3.80 4.89
N VAL A 99 -9.83 2.60 4.33
CA VAL A 99 -10.87 1.56 4.41
C VAL A 99 -10.41 0.45 5.34
N ARG A 100 -11.08 0.31 6.46
CA ARG A 100 -10.82 -0.76 7.43
C ARG A 100 -11.34 -2.10 6.91
N VAL A 101 -10.46 -3.10 6.87
CA VAL A 101 -10.78 -4.45 6.37
C VAL A 101 -10.40 -5.56 7.35
N VAL A 102 -9.83 -5.22 8.49
CA VAL A 102 -9.57 -6.13 9.62
C VAL A 102 -10.06 -5.50 10.91
N GLU A 103 -10.71 -6.28 11.76
CA GLU A 103 -11.11 -5.88 13.11
C GLU A 103 -10.51 -6.82 14.15
N PRO A 104 -10.25 -6.37 15.40
CA PRO A 104 -9.85 -7.24 16.49
C PRO A 104 -10.97 -8.24 16.81
N VAL A 105 -10.58 -9.44 17.24
CA VAL A 105 -11.54 -10.53 17.57
C VAL A 105 -12.37 -10.20 18.80
N ASP A 106 -11.79 -9.47 19.74
CA ASP A 106 -12.40 -9.07 21.02
C ASP A 106 -13.18 -7.74 20.94
N GLY A 107 -13.18 -7.08 19.79
CA GLY A 107 -13.85 -5.80 19.61
C GLY A 107 -13.20 -4.62 20.34
N ALA A 108 -12.04 -4.81 20.95
CA ALA A 108 -11.40 -3.84 21.85
C ALA A 108 -11.06 -2.48 21.20
N THR A 109 -10.92 -2.43 19.89
CA THR A 109 -10.60 -1.20 19.15
C THR A 109 -11.65 -0.88 18.05
N ALA A 110 -12.91 -1.21 18.32
CA ALA A 110 -14.04 -1.02 17.41
C ALA A 110 -14.35 0.46 17.17
N GLY A 111 -13.50 1.24 16.64
CA GLY A 111 -13.68 2.69 16.39
C GLY A 111 -12.40 3.36 15.93
N ASP A 112 -11.25 2.73 16.16
CA ASP A 112 -9.99 3.29 15.71
C ASP A 112 -9.84 3.18 14.20
N ALA A 113 -9.40 4.24 13.55
CA ALA A 113 -9.16 4.26 12.11
C ALA A 113 -7.99 3.35 11.70
N LEU A 114 -7.05 3.12 12.62
CA LEU A 114 -5.86 2.29 12.44
C LEU A 114 -5.90 1.07 13.38
N PHE A 115 -5.68 -0.12 12.81
CA PHE A 115 -5.51 -1.36 13.56
C PHE A 115 -4.44 -2.24 12.89
N THR A 116 -3.30 -2.41 13.52
CA THR A 116 -2.14 -3.14 12.99
C THR A 116 -2.04 -4.60 13.45
N GLY A 117 -2.99 -5.06 14.28
CA GLY A 117 -3.01 -6.40 14.83
C GLY A 117 -3.57 -7.47 13.91
N ARG A 118 -3.49 -8.72 14.37
CA ARG A 118 -4.24 -9.84 13.77
C ARG A 118 -5.69 -9.78 14.22
N GLY A 119 -6.61 -10.14 13.32
CA GLY A 119 -8.03 -10.07 13.63
C GLY A 119 -8.86 -10.85 12.64
N ARG A 120 -10.08 -10.39 12.44
CA ARG A 120 -11.04 -10.95 11.50
C ARG A 120 -11.26 -10.02 10.32
N ALA A 121 -11.32 -10.55 9.12
CA ALA A 121 -11.60 -9.80 7.91
C ALA A 121 -13.05 -9.26 7.92
N ILE A 122 -13.22 -7.97 7.62
CA ILE A 122 -14.50 -7.29 7.45
C ILE A 122 -14.54 -6.59 6.09
N ALA A 123 -15.72 -6.30 5.57
CA ALA A 123 -15.91 -5.62 4.28
C ALA A 123 -15.06 -6.20 3.12
N SER A 124 -14.74 -7.50 3.17
CA SER A 124 -13.79 -8.19 2.29
C SER A 124 -14.45 -9.19 1.34
N GLY A 125 -15.74 -9.00 1.03
CA GLY A 125 -16.50 -9.87 0.13
C GLY A 125 -16.45 -11.34 0.58
N PRO A 126 -16.01 -12.29 -0.28
CA PRO A 126 -16.00 -13.73 0.04
C PRO A 126 -15.00 -14.12 1.14
N TYR A 127 -14.16 -13.20 1.59
CA TYR A 127 -13.18 -13.39 2.65
C TYR A 127 -13.65 -12.83 4.00
N THR A 128 -14.78 -12.16 4.05
CA THR A 128 -15.34 -11.59 5.29
C THR A 128 -15.59 -12.68 6.32
N GLY A 129 -15.21 -12.42 7.57
CA GLY A 129 -15.33 -13.35 8.69
C GLY A 129 -14.14 -14.28 8.90
N LEU A 130 -13.22 -14.39 7.94
CA LEU A 130 -12.01 -15.19 8.10
C LEU A 130 -11.04 -14.53 9.09
N ASP A 131 -10.40 -15.33 9.92
CA ASP A 131 -9.24 -14.86 10.68
C ASP A 131 -8.05 -14.56 9.75
N THR A 132 -7.08 -13.82 10.24
CA THR A 132 -5.92 -13.38 9.44
C THR A 132 -5.17 -14.54 8.78
N ALA A 133 -5.00 -15.69 9.44
CA ALA A 133 -4.26 -16.82 8.90
C ALA A 133 -5.04 -17.51 7.77
N ALA A 134 -6.33 -17.77 8.00
CA ALA A 134 -7.24 -18.34 7.01
C ALA A 134 -7.40 -17.40 5.81
N PHE A 135 -7.49 -16.09 6.04
CA PHE A 135 -7.54 -15.08 4.98
C PHE A 135 -6.30 -15.15 4.10
N ILE A 136 -5.09 -15.11 4.68
CA ILE A 136 -3.83 -15.17 3.93
C ILE A 136 -3.74 -16.45 3.10
N ALA A 137 -4.11 -17.60 3.68
CA ALA A 137 -4.08 -18.87 2.98
C ALA A 137 -5.03 -18.86 1.77
N LYS A 138 -6.28 -18.45 1.99
CA LYS A 138 -7.31 -18.47 0.95
C LYS A 138 -7.02 -17.46 -0.16
N VAL A 139 -6.72 -16.20 0.16
CA VAL A 139 -6.45 -15.16 -0.85
C VAL A 139 -5.22 -15.51 -1.70
N SER A 140 -4.18 -16.07 -1.07
CA SER A 140 -2.98 -16.51 -1.79
C SER A 140 -3.28 -17.65 -2.77
N ALA A 141 -4.13 -18.59 -2.39
CA ALA A 141 -4.56 -19.68 -3.26
C ALA A 141 -5.39 -19.15 -4.44
N ASP A 142 -6.37 -18.31 -4.16
CA ASP A 142 -7.28 -17.74 -5.17
C ASP A 142 -6.50 -16.87 -6.19
N LEU A 143 -5.60 -15.99 -5.74
CA LEU A 143 -4.76 -15.18 -6.63
C LEU A 143 -3.81 -16.04 -7.49
N THR A 144 -3.26 -17.11 -6.91
CA THR A 144 -2.41 -18.05 -7.65
C THR A 144 -3.19 -18.81 -8.70
N ALA A 145 -4.38 -19.32 -8.35
CA ALA A 145 -5.26 -20.04 -9.28
C ALA A 145 -5.74 -19.14 -10.43
N ALA A 146 -5.96 -17.85 -10.15
CA ALA A 146 -6.33 -16.86 -11.16
C ALA A 146 -5.12 -16.36 -12.02
N GLY A 147 -3.89 -16.78 -11.72
CA GLY A 147 -2.69 -16.29 -12.40
C GLY A 147 -2.32 -14.84 -12.09
N LEU A 148 -2.91 -14.26 -11.04
CA LEU A 148 -2.74 -12.85 -10.64
C LEU A 148 -1.63 -12.64 -9.59
N GLY A 149 -1.05 -13.72 -9.08
CA GLY A 149 0.00 -13.64 -8.08
C GLY A 149 0.73 -14.96 -7.88
N ARG A 150 1.86 -14.89 -7.19
CA ARG A 150 2.62 -16.06 -6.74
C ARG A 150 3.23 -15.79 -5.37
N ARG A 151 3.38 -16.81 -4.54
CA ARG A 151 4.16 -16.69 -3.31
C ARG A 151 5.65 -16.54 -3.67
N PRO A 152 6.36 -15.59 -3.04
CA PRO A 152 7.81 -15.54 -3.18
C PRO A 152 8.42 -16.85 -2.61
N ARG A 153 9.52 -17.28 -3.20
CA ARG A 153 10.31 -18.42 -2.70
C ARG A 153 11.20 -17.98 -1.56
#